data_d3c96cba686ca6f966d4dcdb643b4444
#
_entry.id   d3c96cba686ca6f966d4dcdb643b4444
#
_cell.length_a   1.000
_cell.length_b   1.000
_cell.length_c   1.000
_cell.angle_alpha   90.00
_cell.angle_beta   90.00
_cell.angle_gamma   90.00
#
_symmetry.space_group_name_H-M   'P 1'
#
loop_
_entity.id
_entity.type
_entity.pdbx_description
1 polymer ?
#
loop_
_entity_poly.entity_id
_entity_poly.type
_entity_poly.pdbx_seq_one_letter_code
_entity_poly.pdbx_strand_id
1 'polypeptide(L)'
;DDALWASAAGSIGYVRSGADVGGNTGIFSRAAENNLAGLIFVNKDANCGQIEANDCVPIFKGSRIAEVSAANGGSIPSELPFIAMSKDAGEILEQAIFNATGPQGALEMLIDVTNDQERTIYVPCGEIRGKSSEVVIVGGHHDTVYHGQGAVDDTSGTASVMEIARQLSEVVNETGTPERTLRFCTWGGEEEGLYGSKAYVQAFQNSLRDNLRLYLNLDMNHVDADTANRGNSVTLFGNHQDDMDHVQRIAELYQRERSDVADRYEIRFSTLTGEKGASDGMPYNSDHGPFVYDLG
;
A
#
# COMPACT_ATOMS: atom_id res chain seq x y z
N ASP A 1 26.14 8.28 -12.47
CA ASP A 1 27.59 8.50 -12.42
C ASP A 1 27.96 9.09 -11.04
N ASP A 2 28.78 8.35 -10.26
CA ASP A 2 29.15 8.74 -8.89
C ASP A 2 29.93 10.08 -8.86
N ALA A 3 30.68 10.37 -9.93
CA ALA A 3 31.40 11.66 -10.05
C ALA A 3 30.43 12.85 -10.16
N LEU A 4 29.28 12.66 -10.80
CA LEU A 4 28.27 13.70 -10.91
C LEU A 4 27.65 13.98 -9.53
N TRP A 5 27.31 12.93 -8.78
CA TRP A 5 26.77 13.07 -7.43
C TRP A 5 27.75 13.79 -6.49
N ALA A 6 29.01 13.38 -6.50
CA ALA A 6 30.05 14.01 -5.68
C ALA A 6 30.26 15.48 -6.03
N SER A 7 30.10 15.86 -7.30
CA SER A 7 30.24 17.27 -7.74
C SER A 7 29.03 18.14 -7.37
N ALA A 8 27.92 17.54 -6.95
CA ALA A 8 26.67 18.24 -6.63
C ALA A 8 26.54 18.65 -5.16
N ALA A 9 27.59 18.45 -4.33
CA ALA A 9 27.56 18.82 -2.94
C ALA A 9 27.19 20.32 -2.77
N GLY A 10 26.25 20.59 -1.85
CA GLY A 10 25.72 21.94 -1.61
C GLY A 10 24.75 22.45 -2.68
N SER A 11 24.43 21.66 -3.68
CA SER A 11 23.45 21.99 -4.73
C SER A 11 22.10 21.34 -4.49
N ILE A 12 21.05 21.89 -5.10
CA ILE A 12 19.75 21.22 -5.18
C ILE A 12 19.75 20.28 -6.38
N GLY A 13 19.56 18.98 -6.12
CA GLY A 13 19.49 17.96 -7.15
C GLY A 13 18.14 17.94 -7.83
N TYR A 14 18.11 17.90 -9.16
CA TYR A 14 16.92 17.64 -9.95
C TYR A 14 16.98 16.21 -10.51
N VAL A 15 16.01 15.37 -10.15
CA VAL A 15 16.01 13.95 -10.53
C VAL A 15 14.63 13.54 -11.05
N ARG A 16 14.61 12.77 -12.14
CA ARG A 16 13.38 12.15 -12.65
C ARG A 16 13.14 10.80 -11.97
N SER A 17 11.92 10.50 -11.58
CA SER A 17 11.54 9.22 -10.99
C SER A 17 11.83 8.07 -11.97
N GLY A 18 12.21 6.90 -11.42
CA GLY A 18 12.55 5.73 -12.23
C GLY A 18 13.89 5.82 -12.96
N ALA A 19 14.76 6.77 -12.62
CA ALA A 19 16.16 6.73 -13.03
C ALA A 19 16.85 5.48 -12.46
N ASP A 20 17.80 4.91 -13.21
CA ASP A 20 18.54 3.67 -12.87
C ASP A 20 19.53 3.85 -11.71
N VAL A 21 19.05 4.31 -10.57
CA VAL A 21 19.87 4.62 -9.38
C VAL A 21 19.36 3.91 -8.12
N GLY A 22 18.71 2.77 -8.27
CA GLY A 22 18.18 2.03 -7.13
C GLY A 22 16.78 2.45 -6.68
N GLY A 23 15.98 2.99 -7.61
CA GLY A 23 14.64 3.48 -7.32
C GLY A 23 14.66 4.76 -6.47
N ASN A 24 13.51 5.12 -5.94
CA ASN A 24 13.34 6.36 -5.16
C ASN A 24 14.23 6.38 -3.91
N THR A 25 14.31 5.26 -3.20
CA THR A 25 15.15 5.12 -1.99
C THR A 25 16.63 5.33 -2.30
N GLY A 26 17.13 4.76 -3.40
CA GLY A 26 18.51 4.93 -3.83
C GLY A 26 18.85 6.40 -4.17
N ILE A 27 17.89 7.14 -4.73
CA ILE A 27 18.06 8.56 -5.03
C ILE A 27 18.23 9.38 -3.74
N PHE A 28 17.41 9.12 -2.73
CA PHE A 28 17.51 9.80 -1.44
C PHE A 28 18.81 9.49 -0.71
N SER A 29 19.20 8.22 -0.64
CA SER A 29 20.45 7.81 0.00
C SER A 29 21.64 8.47 -0.67
N ARG A 30 21.71 8.48 -1.99
CA ARG A 30 22.79 9.13 -2.73
C ARG A 30 22.83 10.65 -2.54
N ALA A 31 21.66 11.30 -2.51
CA ALA A 31 21.59 12.74 -2.25
C ALA A 31 22.11 13.08 -0.85
N ALA A 32 21.74 12.32 0.17
CA ALA A 32 22.22 12.47 1.53
C ALA A 32 23.73 12.20 1.65
N GLU A 33 24.21 11.09 1.10
CA GLU A 33 25.63 10.69 1.12
C GLU A 33 26.54 11.70 0.44
N ASN A 34 26.04 12.42 -0.57
CA ASN A 34 26.80 13.42 -1.31
C ASN A 34 26.53 14.85 -0.83
N ASN A 35 25.88 15.05 0.31
CA ASN A 35 25.64 16.33 0.94
C ASN A 35 24.93 17.34 0.01
N LEU A 36 23.91 16.93 -0.72
CA LEU A 36 23.08 17.85 -1.49
C LEU A 36 22.33 18.78 -0.52
N ALA A 37 22.12 20.02 -0.94
CA ALA A 37 21.35 21.00 -0.17
C ALA A 37 19.83 20.78 -0.26
N GLY A 38 19.38 20.02 -1.25
CA GLY A 38 17.98 19.68 -1.44
C GLY A 38 17.77 18.77 -2.65
N LEU A 39 16.56 18.23 -2.79
CA LEU A 39 16.21 17.33 -3.85
C LEU A 39 14.84 17.71 -4.46
N ILE A 40 14.80 17.86 -5.78
CA ILE A 40 13.57 17.98 -6.55
C ILE A 40 13.38 16.68 -7.29
N PHE A 41 12.26 16.02 -6.99
CA PHE A 41 11.91 14.73 -7.51
C PHE A 41 10.74 14.86 -8.49
N VAL A 42 10.99 14.64 -9.77
CA VAL A 42 10.02 14.86 -10.83
C VAL A 42 9.51 13.55 -11.38
N ASN A 43 8.20 13.43 -11.57
CA ASN A 43 7.62 12.27 -12.22
C ASN A 43 8.09 12.21 -13.68
N LYS A 44 8.57 11.04 -14.11
CA LYS A 44 9.01 10.84 -15.51
C LYS A 44 7.84 10.60 -16.46
N ASP A 45 6.74 10.07 -15.95
CA ASP A 45 5.58 9.67 -16.72
C ASP A 45 4.47 10.74 -16.62
N ALA A 46 3.84 11.03 -17.75
CA ALA A 46 2.63 11.84 -17.77
C ALA A 46 1.40 11.08 -17.25
N ASN A 47 1.54 9.76 -17.11
CA ASN A 47 0.46 8.87 -16.71
C ASN A 47 0.50 8.54 -15.23
N CYS A 48 -0.48 9.07 -14.51
CA CYS A 48 -0.94 8.45 -13.29
C CYS A 48 -2.09 7.49 -13.60
N GLY A 49 -1.83 6.50 -14.43
CA GLY A 49 -2.89 5.66 -14.94
C GLY A 49 -3.78 6.39 -15.95
N GLN A 50 -5.10 6.33 -15.76
CA GLN A 50 -6.08 6.90 -16.68
C GLN A 50 -6.47 8.36 -16.39
N ILE A 51 -5.82 9.00 -15.45
CA ILE A 51 -6.05 10.41 -15.19
C ILE A 51 -5.35 11.20 -16.29
N GLU A 52 -6.09 11.84 -17.15
CA GLU A 52 -5.60 12.78 -18.18
C GLU A 52 -4.97 14.04 -17.57
N ALA A 53 -4.25 13.90 -16.49
CA ALA A 53 -3.64 15.03 -15.84
C ALA A 53 -2.14 14.83 -15.80
N ASN A 54 -1.43 15.70 -16.47
CA ASN A 54 0.01 15.86 -16.31
C ASN A 54 0.41 16.33 -14.89
N ASP A 55 -0.54 16.31 -13.96
CA ASP A 55 -0.41 16.75 -12.57
C ASP A 55 -0.02 15.62 -11.61
N CYS A 56 0.40 14.48 -12.13
CA CYS A 56 0.81 13.37 -11.32
C CYS A 56 2.10 13.64 -10.59
N VAL A 57 2.00 13.78 -9.29
CA VAL A 57 3.15 13.97 -8.41
C VAL A 57 3.61 12.62 -7.87
N PRO A 58 4.92 12.32 -7.85
CA PRO A 58 5.43 11.11 -7.22
C PRO A 58 5.03 11.05 -5.75
N ILE A 59 4.51 9.91 -5.31
CA ILE A 59 4.08 9.70 -3.93
C ILE A 59 5.23 9.05 -3.14
N PHE A 60 5.47 9.56 -1.94
CA PHE A 60 6.37 8.97 -0.97
C PHE A 60 5.55 8.48 0.22
N LYS A 61 5.44 7.17 0.35
CA LYS A 61 4.80 6.52 1.50
C LYS A 61 5.76 6.50 2.69
N GLY A 62 5.21 6.45 3.91
CA GLY A 62 5.99 6.35 5.15
C GLY A 62 6.93 5.14 5.18
N SER A 63 6.55 4.03 4.54
CA SER A 63 7.42 2.87 4.36
C SER A 63 8.72 3.20 3.62
N ARG A 64 8.69 4.12 2.66
CA ARG A 64 9.88 4.58 1.94
C ARG A 64 10.81 5.39 2.82
N ILE A 65 10.27 6.17 3.74
CA ILE A 65 11.04 6.90 4.74
C ILE A 65 11.78 5.93 5.66
N ALA A 66 11.13 4.85 6.07
CA ALA A 66 11.76 3.80 6.87
C ALA A 66 12.90 3.09 6.12
N GLU A 67 12.73 2.80 4.83
CA GLU A 67 13.78 2.23 3.98
C GLU A 67 14.97 3.20 3.83
N VAL A 68 14.71 4.48 3.61
CA VAL A 68 15.75 5.53 3.55
C VAL A 68 16.49 5.63 4.87
N SER A 69 15.77 5.63 5.99
CA SER A 69 16.37 5.63 7.32
C SER A 69 17.25 4.40 7.55
N ALA A 70 16.77 3.20 7.20
CA ALA A 70 17.56 1.98 7.34
C ALA A 70 18.82 1.99 6.48
N ALA A 71 18.74 2.46 5.24
CA ALA A 71 19.88 2.62 4.35
C ALA A 71 20.90 3.66 4.85
N ASN A 72 20.43 4.63 5.64
CA ASN A 72 21.24 5.71 6.19
C ASN A 72 21.65 5.47 7.67
N GLY A 73 21.82 4.23 8.06
CA GLY A 73 22.29 3.86 9.39
C GLY A 73 21.29 4.14 10.53
N GLY A 74 20.00 4.17 10.22
CA GLY A 74 18.93 4.39 11.19
C GLY A 74 18.54 5.87 11.39
N SER A 75 19.18 6.79 10.65
CA SER A 75 18.83 8.21 10.69
C SER A 75 18.06 8.61 9.43
N ILE A 76 16.91 9.24 9.59
CA ILE A 76 16.31 9.98 8.49
C ILE A 76 17.24 11.16 8.23
N PRO A 77 17.64 11.41 6.96
CA PRO A 77 18.35 12.64 6.65
C PRO A 77 17.37 13.82 6.81
N SER A 78 17.19 14.24 8.06
CA SER A 78 16.26 15.31 8.45
C SER A 78 16.66 16.67 7.86
N GLU A 79 17.85 16.73 7.29
CA GLU A 79 18.44 17.93 6.73
C GLU A 79 18.42 17.95 5.20
N LEU A 80 17.86 16.95 4.55
CA LEU A 80 17.68 16.95 3.10
C LEU A 80 16.25 17.36 2.73
N PRO A 81 15.98 18.65 2.50
CA PRO A 81 14.68 19.09 2.04
C PRO A 81 14.40 18.54 0.65
N PHE A 82 13.17 18.08 0.41
CA PHE A 82 12.79 17.60 -0.91
C PHE A 82 11.38 18.03 -1.31
N ILE A 83 11.17 18.17 -2.61
CA ILE A 83 9.88 18.46 -3.22
C ILE A 83 9.61 17.42 -4.32
N ALA A 84 8.42 16.85 -4.32
CA ALA A 84 7.92 16.05 -5.44
C ALA A 84 7.13 16.96 -6.40
N MET A 85 7.36 16.80 -7.70
CA MET A 85 6.72 17.60 -8.75
C MET A 85 6.13 16.71 -9.84
N SER A 86 5.07 17.18 -10.46
CA SER A 86 4.55 16.60 -11.69
C SER A 86 5.55 16.72 -12.84
N LYS A 87 5.36 15.93 -13.89
CA LYS A 87 6.20 15.99 -15.08
C LYS A 87 6.19 17.39 -15.70
N ASP A 88 5.02 17.98 -15.89
CA ASP A 88 4.88 19.29 -16.53
C ASP A 88 5.51 20.40 -15.70
N ALA A 89 5.29 20.40 -14.41
CA ALA A 89 5.92 21.36 -13.51
C ALA A 89 7.45 21.22 -13.53
N GLY A 90 7.93 19.98 -13.56
CA GLY A 90 9.37 19.70 -13.68
C GLY A 90 9.96 20.15 -15.00
N GLU A 91 9.25 19.97 -16.13
CA GLU A 91 9.69 20.42 -17.45
C GLU A 91 9.77 21.95 -17.56
N ILE A 92 8.81 22.66 -16.94
CA ILE A 92 8.86 24.14 -16.85
C ILE A 92 10.09 24.59 -16.07
N LEU A 93 10.35 23.96 -14.92
CA LEU A 93 11.54 24.26 -14.12
C LEU A 93 12.84 23.97 -14.88
N GLU A 94 12.94 22.84 -15.56
CA GLU A 94 14.07 22.45 -16.36
C GLU A 94 14.36 23.47 -17.46
N GLN A 95 13.33 23.90 -18.18
CA GLN A 95 13.46 24.96 -19.20
C GLN A 95 13.91 26.29 -18.61
N ALA A 96 13.40 26.66 -17.44
CA ALA A 96 13.83 27.87 -16.74
C ALA A 96 15.31 27.81 -16.36
N ILE A 97 15.80 26.67 -15.90
CA ILE A 97 17.21 26.45 -15.54
C ILE A 97 18.11 26.50 -16.78
N PHE A 98 17.74 25.78 -17.86
CA PHE A 98 18.57 25.72 -19.08
C PHE A 98 18.54 26.98 -19.90
N ASN A 99 17.47 27.77 -19.87
CA ASN A 99 17.35 29.02 -20.61
C ASN A 99 17.89 30.23 -19.83
N ALA A 100 18.31 30.05 -18.60
CA ALA A 100 18.91 31.11 -17.81
C ALA A 100 20.25 31.55 -18.43
N THR A 101 20.28 32.72 -19.06
CA THR A 101 21.50 33.34 -19.58
C THR A 101 22.18 34.15 -18.44
N GLY A 102 23.16 33.55 -17.82
CA GLY A 102 23.90 34.22 -16.74
C GLY A 102 24.51 33.24 -15.75
N PRO A 103 25.17 33.66 -14.70
CA PRO A 103 25.54 32.78 -13.60
C PRO A 103 24.26 32.11 -13.14
N GLN A 104 24.22 30.82 -13.27
CA GLN A 104 23.09 29.92 -13.10
C GLN A 104 22.16 30.41 -11.99
N GLY A 105 20.91 30.64 -12.33
CA GLY A 105 19.95 31.23 -11.40
C GLY A 105 19.92 30.47 -10.07
N ALA A 106 19.97 31.17 -8.99
CA ALA A 106 19.81 30.56 -7.67
C ALA A 106 18.39 30.02 -7.53
N LEU A 107 18.28 28.76 -7.16
CA LEU A 107 17.02 28.15 -6.77
C LEU A 107 16.93 28.19 -5.25
N GLU A 108 15.88 28.78 -4.74
CA GLU A 108 15.56 28.76 -3.32
C GLU A 108 14.41 27.76 -3.08
N MET A 109 14.61 26.84 -2.16
CA MET A 109 13.59 25.89 -1.74
C MET A 109 13.18 26.22 -0.31
N LEU A 110 11.93 26.62 -0.12
CA LEU A 110 11.34 26.84 1.19
C LEU A 110 10.39 25.71 1.50
N ILE A 111 10.66 24.96 2.57
CA ILE A 111 9.83 23.86 3.05
C ILE A 111 9.46 24.17 4.50
N ASP A 112 8.15 24.30 4.73
CA ASP A 112 7.58 24.49 6.07
C ASP A 112 6.74 23.26 6.39
N VAL A 113 7.31 22.35 7.16
CA VAL A 113 6.68 21.08 7.56
C VAL A 113 6.69 20.95 9.07
N THR A 114 5.53 20.70 9.63
CA THR A 114 5.37 20.44 11.05
C THR A 114 5.45 18.93 11.31
N ASN A 115 6.52 18.46 11.94
CA ASN A 115 6.76 17.05 12.25
C ASN A 115 6.43 16.65 13.70
N ASP A 116 5.91 17.58 14.50
CA ASP A 116 5.72 17.43 15.94
C ASP A 116 4.27 17.10 16.36
N GLN A 117 3.40 16.84 15.37
CA GLN A 117 2.00 16.56 15.66
C GLN A 117 1.73 15.07 15.67
N GLU A 118 1.37 14.56 16.85
CA GLU A 118 0.78 13.23 16.94
C GLU A 118 -0.58 13.19 16.23
N ARG A 119 -0.84 12.10 15.55
CA ARG A 119 -2.13 11.80 14.92
C ARG A 119 -2.67 10.49 15.44
N THR A 120 -3.96 10.45 15.68
CA THR A 120 -4.64 9.23 16.09
C THR A 120 -5.15 8.50 14.86
N ILE A 121 -4.76 7.24 14.75
CA ILE A 121 -5.25 6.32 13.74
C ILE A 121 -6.34 5.46 14.38
N TYR A 122 -7.45 5.26 13.68
CA TYR A 122 -8.57 4.47 14.15
C TYR A 122 -8.60 3.12 13.44
N VAL A 123 -8.99 2.11 14.19
CA VAL A 123 -9.25 0.76 13.68
C VAL A 123 -10.64 0.33 14.18
N PRO A 124 -11.70 0.79 13.52
CA PRO A 124 -13.04 0.36 13.86
C PRO A 124 -13.26 -1.11 13.51
N CYS A 125 -13.76 -1.86 14.46
CA CYS A 125 -14.12 -3.26 14.29
C CYS A 125 -15.53 -3.50 14.82
N GLY A 126 -16.31 -4.31 14.09
CA GLY A 126 -17.56 -4.90 14.54
C GLY A 126 -17.46 -6.41 14.62
N GLU A 127 -18.29 -7.06 15.40
CA GLU A 127 -18.28 -8.52 15.48
C GLU A 127 -19.66 -9.15 15.64
N ILE A 128 -19.81 -10.33 15.03
CA ILE A 128 -20.88 -11.27 15.28
C ILE A 128 -20.29 -12.36 16.16
N ARG A 129 -20.69 -12.41 17.43
CA ARG A 129 -20.13 -13.36 18.39
C ARG A 129 -20.53 -14.79 18.07
N GLY A 130 -19.53 -15.67 18.09
CA GLY A 130 -19.69 -17.10 17.96
C GLY A 130 -19.84 -17.81 19.31
N LYS A 131 -19.95 -19.15 19.24
CA LYS A 131 -20.01 -20.02 20.42
C LYS A 131 -18.65 -20.31 21.01
N SER A 132 -17.60 -20.26 20.21
CA SER A 132 -16.21 -20.50 20.62
C SER A 132 -15.39 -19.19 20.71
N SER A 133 -14.19 -19.31 21.26
CA SER A 133 -13.21 -18.21 21.29
C SER A 133 -12.50 -18.01 19.95
N GLU A 134 -12.67 -18.94 19.02
CA GLU A 134 -12.06 -18.83 17.70
C GLU A 134 -12.63 -17.67 16.92
N VAL A 135 -11.77 -16.98 16.16
CA VAL A 135 -12.14 -15.81 15.39
C VAL A 135 -11.71 -15.93 13.92
N VAL A 136 -12.61 -15.51 13.06
CA VAL A 136 -12.32 -15.22 11.64
C VAL A 136 -12.41 -13.71 11.48
N ILE A 137 -11.40 -13.10 10.89
CA ILE A 137 -11.33 -11.65 10.67
C ILE A 137 -11.42 -11.38 9.18
N VAL A 138 -12.24 -10.41 8.82
CA VAL A 138 -12.31 -9.84 7.46
C VAL A 138 -11.93 -8.37 7.58
N GLY A 139 -10.97 -7.92 6.80
CA GLY A 139 -10.48 -6.56 6.88
C GLY A 139 -10.10 -5.98 5.52
N GLY A 140 -10.08 -4.65 5.47
CA GLY A 140 -9.57 -3.82 4.38
C GLY A 140 -9.22 -2.46 4.95
N HIS A 141 -8.45 -1.63 4.26
CA HIS A 141 -8.10 -0.33 4.80
C HIS A 141 -9.09 0.77 4.36
N HIS A 142 -9.17 1.84 5.14
CA HIS A 142 -10.10 2.92 4.89
C HIS A 142 -9.42 4.27 4.63
N ASP A 143 -8.12 4.31 4.72
CA ASP A 143 -7.33 5.45 4.27
C ASP A 143 -6.94 5.30 2.78
N THR A 144 -6.43 6.35 2.20
CA THR A 144 -6.00 6.41 0.81
C THR A 144 -4.73 7.25 0.70
N VAL A 145 -3.97 7.07 -0.36
CA VAL A 145 -2.83 7.93 -0.66
C VAL A 145 -3.24 9.41 -0.73
N TYR A 146 -2.34 10.30 -0.36
CA TYR A 146 -2.61 11.72 -0.11
C TYR A 146 -3.41 12.43 -1.21
N HIS A 147 -3.16 12.15 -2.48
CA HIS A 147 -3.90 12.72 -3.62
C HIS A 147 -4.89 11.76 -4.27
N GLY A 148 -5.08 10.56 -3.68
CA GLY A 148 -6.01 9.56 -4.18
C GLY A 148 -7.44 9.85 -3.75
N GLN A 149 -8.39 9.45 -4.57
CA GLN A 149 -9.81 9.45 -4.18
C GLN A 149 -10.21 8.13 -3.50
N GLY A 150 -9.34 7.13 -3.51
CA GLY A 150 -9.52 5.87 -2.81
C GLY A 150 -10.66 4.99 -3.34
N ALA A 151 -11.18 5.24 -4.54
CA ALA A 151 -12.35 4.50 -5.04
C ALA A 151 -12.07 3.00 -5.19
N VAL A 152 -10.88 2.66 -5.64
CA VAL A 152 -10.39 1.28 -5.78
C VAL A 152 -9.53 0.91 -4.59
N ASP A 153 -8.56 1.71 -4.27
CA ASP A 153 -7.58 1.55 -3.20
C ASP A 153 -7.90 2.51 -2.04
N ASP A 154 -8.66 2.15 -0.93
CA ASP A 154 -9.27 0.83 -0.81
C ASP A 154 -10.75 0.92 -0.39
N THR A 155 -11.52 1.87 -0.97
CA THR A 155 -12.98 1.87 -0.77
C THR A 155 -13.60 0.56 -1.26
N SER A 156 -13.00 -0.10 -2.27
CA SER A 156 -13.49 -1.38 -2.77
C SER A 156 -13.43 -2.46 -1.69
N GLY A 157 -12.34 -2.57 -0.95
CA GLY A 157 -12.20 -3.49 0.16
C GLY A 157 -13.08 -3.12 1.34
N THR A 158 -13.01 -1.86 1.79
CA THR A 158 -13.87 -1.38 2.90
C THR A 158 -15.36 -1.61 2.62
N ALA A 159 -15.85 -1.32 1.42
CA ALA A 159 -17.24 -1.57 1.03
C ALA A 159 -17.57 -3.07 1.05
N SER A 160 -16.63 -3.91 0.60
CA SER A 160 -16.80 -5.37 0.64
C SER A 160 -16.83 -5.90 2.08
N VAL A 161 -15.97 -5.41 2.98
CA VAL A 161 -16.04 -5.75 4.42
C VAL A 161 -17.41 -5.44 4.99
N MET A 162 -17.96 -4.26 4.69
CA MET A 162 -19.28 -3.84 5.18
C MET A 162 -20.40 -4.71 4.61
N GLU A 163 -20.35 -5.03 3.32
CA GLU A 163 -21.38 -5.86 2.68
C GLU A 163 -21.31 -7.31 3.16
N ILE A 164 -20.13 -7.89 3.33
CA ILE A 164 -19.96 -9.21 3.92
C ILE A 164 -20.52 -9.24 5.36
N ALA A 165 -20.24 -8.22 6.16
CA ALA A 165 -20.78 -8.11 7.52
C ALA A 165 -22.32 -8.06 7.51
N ARG A 166 -22.91 -7.28 6.62
CA ARG A 166 -24.36 -7.18 6.46
C ARG A 166 -24.98 -8.53 6.08
N GLN A 167 -24.45 -9.19 5.04
CA GLN A 167 -24.97 -10.47 4.57
C GLN A 167 -24.82 -11.57 5.61
N LEU A 168 -23.65 -11.67 6.27
CA LEU A 168 -23.45 -12.68 7.32
C LEU A 168 -24.32 -12.42 8.53
N SER A 169 -24.64 -11.16 8.86
CA SER A 169 -25.61 -10.84 9.91
C SER A 169 -27.01 -11.37 9.57
N GLU A 170 -27.43 -11.25 8.32
CA GLU A 170 -28.72 -11.81 7.86
C GLU A 170 -28.72 -13.34 7.94
N VAL A 171 -27.67 -14.00 7.44
CA VAL A 171 -27.52 -15.45 7.53
C VAL A 171 -27.56 -15.93 8.98
N VAL A 172 -26.85 -15.24 9.89
CA VAL A 172 -26.84 -15.61 11.33
C VAL A 172 -28.20 -15.42 11.97
N ASN A 173 -28.96 -14.40 11.59
CA ASN A 173 -30.33 -14.20 12.07
C ASN A 173 -31.26 -15.37 11.66
N GLU A 174 -31.03 -15.97 10.51
CA GLU A 174 -31.81 -17.10 10.00
C GLU A 174 -31.33 -18.45 10.53
N THR A 175 -29.99 -18.62 10.66
CA THR A 175 -29.38 -19.93 10.96
C THR A 175 -28.94 -20.07 12.43
N GLY A 176 -28.92 -18.98 13.19
CA GLY A 176 -28.47 -18.94 14.57
C GLY A 176 -26.98 -18.63 14.73
N THR A 177 -26.53 -18.61 15.98
CA THR A 177 -25.17 -18.23 16.35
C THR A 177 -24.11 -19.08 15.66
N PRO A 178 -23.13 -18.47 14.97
CA PRO A 178 -22.06 -19.20 14.30
C PRO A 178 -21.13 -19.90 15.29
N GLU A 179 -20.39 -20.87 14.85
CA GLU A 179 -19.41 -21.57 15.71
C GLU A 179 -18.26 -20.65 16.12
N ARG A 180 -17.76 -19.85 15.19
CA ARG A 180 -16.65 -18.91 15.40
C ARG A 180 -17.15 -17.47 15.42
N THR A 181 -16.47 -16.63 16.17
CA THR A 181 -16.71 -15.18 16.10
C THR A 181 -16.24 -14.64 14.74
N LEU A 182 -17.11 -13.88 14.10
CA LEU A 182 -16.80 -13.20 12.83
C LEU A 182 -16.52 -11.73 13.17
N ARG A 183 -15.33 -11.26 12.87
CA ARG A 183 -14.91 -9.89 13.13
C ARG A 183 -14.61 -9.17 11.83
N PHE A 184 -15.10 -7.94 11.72
CA PHE A 184 -15.00 -7.09 10.55
C PHE A 184 -14.29 -5.83 10.96
N CYS A 185 -13.10 -5.57 10.38
CA CYS A 185 -12.27 -4.43 10.73
C CYS A 185 -11.96 -3.58 9.51
N THR A 186 -11.82 -2.27 9.72
CA THR A 186 -11.19 -1.42 8.72
C THR A 186 -9.95 -0.78 9.33
N TRP A 187 -8.85 -0.83 8.57
CA TRP A 187 -7.54 -0.40 9.03
C TRP A 187 -7.28 1.04 8.62
N GLY A 188 -6.77 1.85 9.52
CA GLY A 188 -6.28 3.18 9.19
C GLY A 188 -4.76 3.19 9.09
N GLY A 189 -4.21 4.03 8.21
CA GLY A 189 -2.77 4.20 8.03
C GLY A 189 -2.10 3.00 7.36
N GLU A 190 -2.80 2.31 6.47
CA GLU A 190 -2.22 1.31 5.60
C GLU A 190 -1.17 1.94 4.70
N GLU A 191 -1.58 2.99 4.00
CA GLU A 191 -0.80 3.72 3.00
C GLU A 191 0.47 4.37 3.56
N GLU A 192 0.47 4.65 4.86
CA GLU A 192 1.61 5.20 5.60
C GLU A 192 2.51 4.13 6.22
N GLY A 193 2.20 2.86 6.06
CA GLY A 193 3.02 1.74 6.50
C GLY A 193 2.34 0.74 7.43
N LEU A 194 1.10 0.42 7.18
CA LEU A 194 0.32 -0.62 7.87
C LEU A 194 0.15 -0.33 9.37
N TYR A 195 0.04 0.94 9.75
CA TYR A 195 0.08 1.31 11.18
C TYR A 195 -1.08 0.70 11.98
N GLY A 196 -2.29 0.71 11.42
CA GLY A 196 -3.48 0.18 12.10
C GLY A 196 -3.42 -1.32 12.32
N SER A 197 -3.14 -2.08 11.28
CA SER A 197 -3.05 -3.54 11.38
C SER A 197 -1.87 -4.01 12.23
N LYS A 198 -0.71 -3.36 12.13
CA LYS A 198 0.45 -3.61 13.01
C LYS A 198 0.12 -3.39 14.47
N ALA A 199 -0.47 -2.24 14.79
CA ALA A 199 -0.86 -1.91 16.15
C ALA A 199 -1.90 -2.91 16.70
N TYR A 200 -2.86 -3.30 15.87
CA TYR A 200 -3.86 -4.28 16.21
C TYR A 200 -3.24 -5.66 16.49
N VAL A 201 -2.41 -6.16 15.59
CA VAL A 201 -1.70 -7.45 15.77
C VAL A 201 -0.86 -7.41 17.03
N GLN A 202 -0.11 -6.35 17.27
CA GLN A 202 0.70 -6.19 18.46
C GLN A 202 -0.14 -6.17 19.75
N ALA A 203 -1.23 -5.42 19.77
CA ALA A 203 -2.10 -5.29 20.95
C ALA A 203 -2.82 -6.59 21.31
N PHE A 204 -3.19 -7.39 20.31
CA PHE A 204 -3.95 -8.63 20.50
C PHE A 204 -3.15 -9.89 20.21
N GLN A 205 -1.83 -9.82 20.15
CA GLN A 205 -0.93 -10.88 19.71
C GLN A 205 -1.24 -12.25 20.36
N ASN A 206 -1.31 -12.30 21.69
CA ASN A 206 -1.56 -13.56 22.39
C ASN A 206 -2.93 -14.15 22.04
N SER A 207 -3.96 -13.32 22.04
CA SER A 207 -5.31 -13.77 21.71
C SER A 207 -5.42 -14.23 20.26
N LEU A 208 -4.74 -13.54 19.35
CA LEU A 208 -4.74 -13.90 17.92
C LEU A 208 -3.99 -15.22 17.69
N ARG A 209 -2.83 -15.42 18.31
CA ARG A 209 -2.10 -16.71 18.21
C ARG A 209 -2.94 -17.91 18.64
N ASP A 210 -3.71 -17.76 19.69
CA ASP A 210 -4.52 -18.84 20.24
C ASP A 210 -5.80 -19.08 19.42
N ASN A 211 -6.43 -18.01 18.93
CA ASN A 211 -7.81 -18.07 18.48
C ASN A 211 -8.02 -17.69 17.00
N LEU A 212 -7.08 -17.02 16.34
CA LEU A 212 -7.24 -16.69 14.91
C LEU A 212 -7.23 -17.96 14.05
N ARG A 213 -8.25 -18.11 13.23
CA ARG A 213 -8.36 -19.22 12.28
C ARG A 213 -8.18 -18.79 10.84
N LEU A 214 -8.60 -17.59 10.53
CA LEU A 214 -8.45 -17.02 9.20
C LEU A 214 -8.47 -15.49 9.28
N TYR A 215 -7.61 -14.85 8.53
CA TYR A 215 -7.72 -13.44 8.19
C TYR A 215 -7.90 -13.32 6.67
N LEU A 216 -8.95 -12.64 6.25
CA LEU A 216 -9.21 -12.29 4.86
C LEU A 216 -8.91 -10.81 4.67
N ASN A 217 -7.92 -10.51 3.87
CA ASN A 217 -7.57 -9.15 3.47
C ASN A 217 -8.24 -8.81 2.15
N LEU A 218 -8.95 -7.71 2.15
CA LEU A 218 -9.63 -7.18 0.96
C LEU A 218 -8.98 -5.85 0.63
N ASP A 219 -8.18 -5.82 -0.41
CA ASP A 219 -7.44 -4.66 -0.84
C ASP A 219 -7.44 -4.63 -2.37
N MET A 220 -7.98 -3.57 -2.95
CA MET A 220 -8.17 -3.41 -4.39
C MET A 220 -8.93 -4.57 -5.03
N ASN A 221 -9.95 -5.10 -4.35
CA ASN A 221 -10.71 -6.27 -4.77
C ASN A 221 -11.81 -5.98 -5.81
N HIS A 222 -11.50 -5.15 -6.78
CA HIS A 222 -12.38 -4.85 -7.91
C HIS A 222 -11.96 -5.63 -9.16
N VAL A 223 -12.92 -5.84 -10.04
CA VAL A 223 -12.67 -6.33 -11.40
C VAL A 223 -12.68 -5.14 -12.33
N ASP A 224 -11.53 -4.79 -12.89
CA ASP A 224 -11.44 -3.76 -13.90
C ASP A 224 -11.61 -4.37 -15.29
N ALA A 225 -12.80 -4.21 -15.83
CA ALA A 225 -13.17 -4.79 -17.12
C ALA A 225 -12.50 -4.12 -18.31
N ASP A 226 -12.05 -2.86 -18.20
CA ASP A 226 -11.78 -2.06 -19.40
C ASP A 226 -10.36 -1.48 -19.53
N THR A 227 -9.57 -1.40 -18.48
CA THR A 227 -8.50 -0.42 -18.49
C THR A 227 -7.07 -0.91 -18.72
N ALA A 228 -6.80 -2.20 -18.63
CA ALA A 228 -5.39 -2.62 -18.63
C ALA A 228 -5.02 -3.79 -19.53
N ASN A 229 -5.87 -4.29 -20.39
CA ASN A 229 -5.64 -5.56 -21.10
C ASN A 229 -5.28 -6.75 -20.17
N ARG A 230 -5.60 -6.62 -18.87
CA ARG A 230 -5.30 -7.65 -17.86
C ARG A 230 -6.38 -8.72 -17.77
N GLY A 231 -7.47 -8.55 -18.53
CA GLY A 231 -8.65 -9.41 -18.47
C GLY A 231 -9.43 -9.19 -17.16
N ASN A 232 -10.64 -9.72 -17.15
CA ASN A 232 -11.52 -9.70 -15.98
C ASN A 232 -11.06 -10.80 -15.02
N SER A 233 -10.07 -10.56 -14.16
CA SER A 233 -9.59 -11.54 -13.22
C SER A 233 -9.47 -10.99 -11.80
N VAL A 234 -9.83 -11.83 -10.84
CA VAL A 234 -9.54 -11.63 -9.42
C VAL A 234 -8.55 -12.70 -8.98
N THR A 235 -7.46 -12.30 -8.32
CA THR A 235 -6.49 -13.27 -7.81
C THR A 235 -6.63 -13.35 -6.29
N LEU A 236 -6.81 -14.56 -5.78
CA LEU A 236 -6.77 -14.88 -4.37
C LEU A 236 -5.38 -15.42 -4.02
N PHE A 237 -4.74 -14.77 -3.06
CA PHE A 237 -3.45 -15.22 -2.53
C PHE A 237 -3.66 -15.85 -1.16
N GLY A 238 -2.94 -16.94 -0.87
CA GLY A 238 -2.98 -17.60 0.44
C GLY A 238 -1.60 -18.07 0.86
N ASN A 239 -1.37 -18.19 2.15
CA ASN A 239 -0.12 -18.65 2.73
C ASN A 239 -0.13 -20.13 3.16
N HIS A 240 -1.28 -20.81 3.02
CA HIS A 240 -1.43 -22.24 3.31
C HIS A 240 -2.12 -22.96 2.18
N GLN A 241 -1.54 -24.08 1.72
CA GLN A 241 -2.08 -24.83 0.59
C GLN A 241 -3.44 -25.44 0.90
N ASP A 242 -3.62 -26.04 2.07
CA ASP A 242 -4.90 -26.70 2.45
C ASP A 242 -6.05 -25.69 2.50
N ASP A 243 -5.79 -24.46 2.96
CA ASP A 243 -6.78 -23.39 2.99
C ASP A 243 -7.12 -22.93 1.57
N MET A 244 -6.13 -22.80 0.71
CA MET A 244 -6.33 -22.43 -0.69
C MET A 244 -7.11 -23.49 -1.46
N ASP A 245 -6.83 -24.77 -1.23
CA ASP A 245 -7.59 -25.88 -1.81
C ASP A 245 -9.06 -25.85 -1.38
N HIS A 246 -9.32 -25.43 -0.13
CA HIS A 246 -10.67 -25.27 0.38
C HIS A 246 -11.39 -24.07 -0.27
N VAL A 247 -10.74 -22.93 -0.33
CA VAL A 247 -11.25 -21.70 -0.98
C VAL A 247 -11.52 -21.95 -2.46
N GLN A 248 -10.61 -22.64 -3.15
CA GLN A 248 -10.82 -23.00 -4.55
C GLN A 248 -12.07 -23.86 -4.75
N ARG A 249 -12.27 -24.88 -3.93
CA ARG A 249 -13.50 -25.71 -4.01
C ARG A 249 -14.77 -24.89 -3.80
N ILE A 250 -14.76 -23.93 -2.88
CA ILE A 250 -15.91 -23.04 -2.65
C ILE A 250 -16.13 -22.14 -3.88
N ALA A 251 -15.08 -21.58 -4.45
CA ALA A 251 -15.18 -20.74 -5.64
C ALA A 251 -15.71 -21.51 -6.85
N GLU A 252 -15.25 -22.75 -7.06
CA GLU A 252 -15.76 -23.64 -8.12
C GLU A 252 -17.24 -23.98 -7.93
N LEU A 253 -17.68 -24.19 -6.69
CA LEU A 253 -19.10 -24.38 -6.37
C LEU A 253 -19.90 -23.13 -6.72
N TYR A 254 -19.44 -21.97 -6.29
CA TYR A 254 -20.08 -20.69 -6.57
C TYR A 254 -20.19 -20.43 -8.08
N GLN A 255 -19.12 -20.65 -8.83
CA GLN A 255 -19.10 -20.46 -10.28
C GLN A 255 -20.10 -21.39 -11.00
N ARG A 256 -20.30 -22.61 -10.51
CA ARG A 256 -21.30 -23.53 -11.06
C ARG A 256 -22.74 -23.09 -10.79
N GLU A 257 -22.99 -22.55 -9.61
CA GLU A 257 -24.31 -22.08 -9.21
C GLU A 257 -24.65 -20.70 -9.79
N ARG A 258 -23.64 -19.91 -10.04
CA ARG A 258 -23.74 -18.52 -10.53
C ARG A 258 -23.00 -18.35 -11.86
N SER A 259 -23.38 -19.11 -12.85
CA SER A 259 -22.80 -19.01 -14.20
C SER A 259 -22.94 -17.61 -14.82
N ASP A 260 -23.95 -16.87 -14.43
CA ASP A 260 -24.15 -15.48 -14.82
C ASP A 260 -23.02 -14.54 -14.35
N VAL A 261 -22.32 -14.93 -13.30
CA VAL A 261 -21.16 -14.21 -12.76
C VAL A 261 -19.85 -14.82 -13.27
N ALA A 262 -19.78 -16.16 -13.33
CA ALA A 262 -18.59 -16.89 -13.77
C ALA A 262 -18.12 -16.50 -15.19
N ASP A 263 -19.07 -16.15 -16.06
CA ASP A 263 -18.76 -15.71 -17.44
C ASP A 263 -18.16 -14.29 -17.50
N ARG A 264 -18.15 -13.55 -16.40
CA ARG A 264 -17.71 -12.16 -16.37
C ARG A 264 -16.27 -11.99 -15.93
N TYR A 265 -15.75 -12.89 -15.11
CA TYR A 265 -14.37 -12.82 -14.61
C TYR A 265 -13.80 -14.18 -14.22
N GLU A 266 -12.49 -14.27 -14.33
CA GLU A 266 -11.71 -15.44 -13.93
C GLU A 266 -11.26 -15.28 -12.47
N ILE A 267 -11.41 -16.31 -11.65
CA ILE A 267 -10.81 -16.37 -10.32
C ILE A 267 -9.52 -17.16 -10.42
N ARG A 268 -8.42 -16.53 -10.05
CA ARG A 268 -7.08 -17.14 -10.00
C ARG A 268 -6.68 -17.38 -8.55
N PHE A 269 -5.90 -18.42 -8.34
CA PHE A 269 -5.40 -18.81 -7.03
C PHE A 269 -3.88 -18.88 -7.05
N SER A 270 -3.27 -18.36 -6.01
CA SER A 270 -1.81 -18.42 -5.83
C SER A 270 -1.49 -18.71 -4.39
N THR A 271 -0.70 -19.75 -4.13
CA THR A 271 -0.21 -20.08 -2.80
C THR A 271 1.23 -19.63 -2.65
N LEU A 272 1.48 -18.80 -1.64
CA LEU A 272 2.76 -18.19 -1.34
C LEU A 272 3.17 -18.56 0.08
N THR A 273 3.97 -19.61 0.22
CA THR A 273 4.34 -20.22 1.51
C THR A 273 5.76 -19.90 1.97
N GLY A 274 6.50 -19.11 1.19
CA GLY A 274 7.88 -18.74 1.49
C GLY A 274 8.00 -17.75 2.64
N GLU A 275 9.22 -17.56 3.10
CA GLU A 275 9.56 -16.61 4.13
C GLU A 275 9.37 -15.15 3.64
N LYS A 276 9.26 -14.21 4.60
CA LYS A 276 9.18 -12.79 4.31
C LYS A 276 10.35 -12.32 3.43
N GLY A 277 10.01 -11.75 2.29
CA GLY A 277 10.99 -11.25 1.32
C GLY A 277 11.50 -12.29 0.32
N ALA A 278 11.09 -13.55 0.43
CA ALA A 278 11.36 -14.56 -0.59
C ALA A 278 10.45 -14.37 -1.81
N SER A 279 10.88 -14.86 -2.97
CA SER A 279 10.12 -14.73 -4.21
C SER A 279 8.81 -15.54 -4.22
N ASP A 280 8.72 -16.55 -3.36
CA ASP A 280 7.56 -17.40 -3.11
C ASP A 280 6.87 -17.09 -1.77
N GLY A 281 7.30 -16.04 -1.09
CA GLY A 281 6.68 -15.51 0.12
C GLY A 281 5.54 -14.52 -0.19
N MET A 282 4.59 -14.42 0.73
CA MET A 282 3.54 -13.40 0.66
C MET A 282 4.18 -12.01 0.72
N PRO A 283 3.85 -11.08 -0.18
CA PRO A 283 4.35 -9.70 -0.09
C PRO A 283 3.93 -9.04 1.22
N TYR A 284 4.81 -8.24 1.83
CA TYR A 284 4.49 -7.43 3.01
C TYR A 284 4.06 -6.02 2.58
N ASN A 285 3.00 -5.94 1.78
CA ASN A 285 2.58 -4.71 1.09
C ASN A 285 1.11 -4.32 1.32
N SER A 286 0.43 -5.00 2.24
CA SER A 286 -0.93 -4.68 2.69
C SER A 286 -1.16 -5.27 4.08
N ASP A 287 -2.34 -5.06 4.66
CA ASP A 287 -2.69 -5.40 6.05
C ASP A 287 -2.66 -6.90 6.38
N HIS A 288 -2.52 -7.78 5.39
CA HIS A 288 -2.24 -9.20 5.65
C HIS A 288 -0.83 -9.43 6.20
N GLY A 289 0.12 -8.54 5.86
CA GLY A 289 1.52 -8.69 6.24
C GLY A 289 1.75 -8.91 7.74
N PRO A 290 1.21 -8.06 8.62
CA PRO A 290 1.32 -8.24 10.07
C PRO A 290 0.73 -9.56 10.58
N PHE A 291 -0.38 -10.03 10.01
CA PHE A 291 -1.01 -11.29 10.40
C PHE A 291 -0.20 -12.51 9.95
N VAL A 292 0.46 -12.42 8.79
CA VAL A 292 1.26 -13.52 8.25
C VAL A 292 2.63 -13.62 8.92
N TYR A 293 3.27 -12.48 9.21
CA TYR A 293 4.69 -12.47 9.59
C TYR A 293 4.99 -11.94 10.99
N ASP A 294 4.16 -11.04 11.52
CA ASP A 294 4.44 -10.40 12.81
C ASP A 294 3.66 -11.08 13.96
N LEU A 295 2.65 -11.88 13.62
CA LEU A 295 1.89 -12.63 14.61
C LEU A 295 2.72 -13.79 15.20
N GLY A 296 3.56 -14.42 14.42
CA GLY A 296 4.49 -15.48 14.81
C GLY A 296 3.92 -16.88 14.68
#